data_f0aed057a92b8803bcbf2ad6260cc58b
#
_entry.id   f0aed057a92b8803bcbf2ad6260cc58b
#
_cell.length_a   1.000
_cell.length_b   1.000
_cell.length_c   1.000
_cell.angle_alpha   90.00
_cell.angle_beta   90.00
_cell.angle_gamma   90.00
#
_symmetry.space_group_name_H-M   'P 1'
#
loop_
_entity.id
_entity.type
_entity.pdbx_description
1 polymer ?
#
loop_
_entity_poly.entity_id
_entity_poly.type
_entity_poly.pdbx_seq_one_letter_code
_entity_poly.pdbx_strand_id
1 'polypeptide(L)'
;MPNSTSDGVKAQPTNDVDISALDRPIPTGVNAAGFGSDVVADALRALDIPYIALNPGASYRGLHDSLVNYLGNERPQMLLCLHEEAAIAIAHGYAKVTGKAMAAAVHSNVGLMHATMAMFNAWCDRMPMVVLGATGPVDAVKRRPWIDWIHTARDQGALVRGFTKWDDQPASAVAAREAVLRANWIANTAPCGPTYVNLDAEMQESRLTEPVAPIEANRFMPHVESAAPGDLVRKAADLLRNAERPVILAGRVSRDLDAWNTRIALAERLGARVVTDLKVGAAFPTDHPLHAGSPGTIAPTPKAADIIRAADVILSLDWVDVAGTLKHVAGNAPPKVEQKIVQVSLDHHLHNGWSMDYQGLPPVDVFMACEPGAAVPALLGALGPMGPRPAAAGDREFPKLADGKLTVDHLADALRRAVGDRPTSLTHVSLSWNGASWPFRHPLDYL
;
A
#
# COMPACT_ATOMS: atom_id res chain seq x y z
N MET A 1 -33.21 -47.48 30.42
CA MET A 1 -32.21 -47.09 29.44
C MET A 1 -32.78 -47.26 28.05
N PRO A 2 -32.89 -46.25 27.24
CA PRO A 2 -32.82 -46.43 25.80
C PRO A 2 -31.71 -45.57 25.19
N ASN A 3 -31.05 -46.16 24.21
CA ASN A 3 -29.99 -45.59 23.37
C ASN A 3 -30.48 -44.38 22.60
N SER A 4 -29.75 -43.27 22.68
CA SER A 4 -29.89 -42.15 21.77
C SER A 4 -28.94 -42.36 20.57
N THR A 5 -29.53 -42.70 19.45
CA THR A 5 -28.88 -42.69 18.14
C THR A 5 -28.68 -41.22 17.72
N SER A 6 -27.45 -40.84 17.53
CA SER A 6 -27.09 -39.54 16.91
C SER A 6 -27.39 -39.60 15.41
N ASP A 7 -28.50 -39.02 15.01
CA ASP A 7 -28.79 -38.78 13.60
C ASP A 7 -27.77 -37.73 13.07
N GLY A 8 -26.86 -38.21 12.22
CA GLY A 8 -25.95 -37.35 11.47
C GLY A 8 -26.74 -36.47 10.52
N VAL A 9 -26.64 -35.18 10.72
CA VAL A 9 -27.11 -34.17 9.76
C VAL A 9 -26.33 -34.37 8.47
N LYS A 10 -26.98 -35.00 7.48
CA LYS A 10 -26.46 -35.05 6.10
C LYS A 10 -26.42 -33.60 5.59
N ALA A 11 -25.23 -33.10 5.31
CA ALA A 11 -25.06 -31.85 4.58
C ALA A 11 -25.85 -31.96 3.26
N GLN A 12 -26.79 -31.05 3.06
CA GLN A 12 -27.47 -30.93 1.76
C GLN A 12 -26.41 -30.54 0.71
N PRO A 13 -26.52 -31.09 -0.52
CA PRO A 13 -25.62 -30.64 -1.60
C PRO A 13 -25.83 -29.16 -1.78
N THR A 14 -24.77 -28.38 -1.58
CA THR A 14 -24.72 -26.97 -2.02
C THR A 14 -24.88 -27.02 -3.53
N ASN A 15 -26.05 -26.58 -4.03
CA ASN A 15 -26.14 -26.21 -5.42
C ASN A 15 -25.07 -25.15 -5.64
N ASP A 16 -24.05 -25.44 -6.41
CA ASP A 16 -23.09 -24.47 -6.90
C ASP A 16 -23.86 -23.54 -7.87
N VAL A 17 -24.55 -22.58 -7.28
CA VAL A 17 -25.11 -21.47 -8.03
C VAL A 17 -23.91 -20.66 -8.51
N ASP A 18 -23.73 -20.56 -9.82
CA ASP A 18 -22.73 -19.66 -10.39
C ASP A 18 -23.08 -18.21 -9.99
N ILE A 19 -22.52 -17.77 -8.88
CA ILE A 19 -22.70 -16.43 -8.34
C ILE A 19 -22.28 -15.38 -9.39
N SER A 20 -21.38 -15.73 -10.31
CA SER A 20 -20.95 -14.82 -11.37
C SER A 20 -22.03 -14.51 -12.40
N ALA A 21 -23.07 -15.34 -12.47
CA ALA A 21 -24.22 -15.17 -13.39
C ALA A 21 -25.42 -14.48 -12.70
N LEU A 22 -25.41 -14.30 -11.38
CA LEU A 22 -26.48 -13.65 -10.64
C LEU A 22 -26.36 -12.13 -10.71
N ASP A 23 -27.46 -11.46 -11.02
CA ASP A 23 -27.65 -10.01 -10.90
C ASP A 23 -26.63 -9.14 -11.65
N ARG A 24 -26.12 -9.61 -12.78
CA ARG A 24 -25.34 -8.75 -13.66
C ARG A 24 -26.25 -7.75 -14.33
N PRO A 25 -25.98 -6.43 -14.22
CA PRO A 25 -26.71 -5.42 -14.95
C PRO A 25 -26.59 -5.68 -16.46
N ILE A 26 -27.68 -5.52 -17.17
CA ILE A 26 -27.66 -5.55 -18.64
C ILE A 26 -27.32 -4.14 -19.11
N PRO A 27 -26.21 -3.93 -19.83
CA PRO A 27 -25.88 -2.61 -20.35
C PRO A 27 -27.03 -2.09 -21.24
N THR A 28 -27.29 -0.81 -21.14
CA THR A 28 -28.39 -0.18 -21.92
C THR A 28 -28.17 -0.20 -23.45
N GLY A 29 -26.99 -0.66 -23.89
CA GLY A 29 -26.60 -0.67 -25.31
C GLY A 29 -26.22 0.72 -25.83
N VAL A 30 -26.08 1.71 -24.94
CA VAL A 30 -25.60 3.05 -25.29
C VAL A 30 -24.09 2.99 -25.47
N ASN A 31 -23.62 3.30 -26.67
CA ASN A 31 -22.20 3.21 -27.03
C ASN A 31 -21.45 4.55 -26.95
N ALA A 32 -22.10 5.62 -26.49
CA ALA A 32 -21.51 6.94 -26.36
C ALA A 32 -21.95 7.61 -25.07
N ALA A 33 -21.01 8.29 -24.42
CA ALA A 33 -21.28 9.07 -23.23
C ALA A 33 -22.38 10.12 -23.47
N GLY A 34 -23.39 10.15 -22.61
CA GLY A 34 -24.52 11.09 -22.67
C GLY A 34 -24.54 12.06 -21.49
N PHE A 35 -23.84 11.74 -20.40
CA PHE A 35 -23.80 12.51 -19.17
C PHE A 35 -22.36 12.78 -18.72
N GLY A 36 -22.19 13.79 -17.88
CA GLY A 36 -20.87 14.12 -17.33
C GLY A 36 -20.22 12.96 -16.54
N SER A 37 -21.03 12.17 -15.85
CA SER A 37 -20.57 10.96 -15.13
C SER A 37 -20.08 9.85 -16.08
N ASP A 38 -20.63 9.72 -17.29
CA ASP A 38 -20.17 8.74 -18.26
C ASP A 38 -18.73 9.01 -18.69
N VAL A 39 -18.36 10.30 -18.78
CA VAL A 39 -16.98 10.71 -19.12
C VAL A 39 -15.99 10.30 -18.02
N VAL A 40 -16.40 10.38 -16.76
CA VAL A 40 -15.60 9.91 -15.63
C VAL A 40 -15.48 8.38 -15.64
N ALA A 41 -16.59 7.68 -15.90
CA ALA A 41 -16.60 6.22 -16.00
C ALA A 41 -15.70 5.72 -17.16
N ASP A 42 -15.74 6.39 -18.32
CA ASP A 42 -14.86 6.13 -19.46
C ASP A 42 -13.38 6.37 -19.12
N ALA A 43 -13.07 7.40 -18.32
CA ALA A 43 -11.71 7.64 -17.87
C ALA A 43 -11.19 6.49 -16.98
N LEU A 44 -12.01 6.01 -16.05
CA LEU A 44 -11.66 4.85 -15.21
C LEU A 44 -11.42 3.58 -16.05
N ARG A 45 -12.27 3.35 -17.06
CA ARG A 45 -12.11 2.23 -17.99
C ARG A 45 -10.86 2.37 -18.87
N ALA A 46 -10.56 3.57 -19.37
CA ALA A 46 -9.37 3.84 -20.17
C ALA A 46 -8.07 3.69 -19.38
N LEU A 47 -8.12 3.88 -18.05
CA LEU A 47 -7.03 3.62 -17.10
C LEU A 47 -6.84 2.15 -16.76
N ASP A 48 -7.67 1.27 -17.29
CA ASP A 48 -7.67 -0.17 -16.98
C ASP A 48 -7.88 -0.47 -15.48
N ILE A 49 -8.57 0.40 -14.75
CA ILE A 49 -8.91 0.19 -13.34
C ILE A 49 -9.93 -0.96 -13.25
N PRO A 50 -9.59 -2.08 -12.58
CA PRO A 50 -10.45 -3.27 -12.62
C PRO A 50 -11.66 -3.14 -11.70
N TYR A 51 -11.51 -2.47 -10.57
CA TYR A 51 -12.53 -2.39 -9.53
C TYR A 51 -12.69 -0.97 -9.00
N ILE A 52 -13.91 -0.65 -8.56
CA ILE A 52 -14.20 0.52 -7.74
C ILE A 52 -14.98 0.08 -6.50
N ALA A 53 -14.41 0.25 -5.33
CA ALA A 53 -15.08 -0.04 -4.06
C ALA A 53 -15.86 1.19 -3.60
N LEU A 54 -17.12 1.01 -3.19
CA LEU A 54 -17.95 2.12 -2.77
C LEU A 54 -19.02 1.72 -1.76
N ASN A 55 -19.39 2.68 -0.90
CA ASN A 55 -20.63 2.65 -0.14
C ASN A 55 -21.62 3.59 -0.84
N PRO A 56 -22.83 3.12 -1.27
CA PRO A 56 -23.75 3.90 -2.09
C PRO A 56 -24.11 5.24 -1.44
N GLY A 57 -24.15 6.29 -2.27
CA GLY A 57 -24.50 7.63 -1.81
C GLY A 57 -25.04 8.52 -2.92
N ALA A 58 -26.04 9.35 -2.57
CA ALA A 58 -26.76 10.16 -3.55
C ALA A 58 -25.90 11.25 -4.22
N SER A 59 -24.76 11.63 -3.66
CA SER A 59 -23.91 12.68 -4.25
C SER A 59 -23.14 12.22 -5.49
N TYR A 60 -22.97 10.92 -5.67
CA TYR A 60 -22.35 10.34 -6.90
C TYR A 60 -23.25 9.31 -7.59
N ARG A 61 -24.55 9.47 -7.47
CA ARG A 61 -25.50 8.59 -8.18
C ARG A 61 -25.29 8.59 -9.69
N GLY A 62 -24.89 9.73 -10.28
CA GLY A 62 -24.55 9.79 -11.70
C GLY A 62 -23.42 8.83 -12.05
N LEU A 63 -22.30 8.85 -11.31
CA LEU A 63 -21.21 7.92 -11.51
C LEU A 63 -21.64 6.46 -11.27
N HIS A 64 -22.44 6.22 -10.22
CA HIS A 64 -22.99 4.89 -9.93
C HIS A 64 -23.81 4.36 -11.13
N ASP A 65 -24.73 5.19 -11.64
CA ASP A 65 -25.54 4.82 -12.80
C ASP A 65 -24.71 4.61 -14.07
N SER A 66 -23.66 5.42 -14.26
CA SER A 66 -22.74 5.22 -15.39
C SER A 66 -21.97 3.91 -15.30
N LEU A 67 -21.49 3.53 -14.12
CA LEU A 67 -20.81 2.25 -13.90
C LEU A 67 -21.74 1.07 -14.21
N VAL A 68 -23.01 1.14 -13.77
CA VAL A 68 -23.96 0.04 -13.87
C VAL A 68 -24.65 0.03 -15.24
N ASN A 69 -25.26 1.14 -15.64
CA ASN A 69 -26.14 1.19 -16.83
C ASN A 69 -25.36 1.48 -18.11
N TYR A 70 -24.36 2.35 -18.08
CA TYR A 70 -23.56 2.69 -19.24
C TYR A 70 -22.44 1.68 -19.48
N LEU A 71 -21.65 1.31 -18.44
CA LEU A 71 -20.55 0.36 -18.58
C LEU A 71 -20.92 -1.11 -18.27
N GLY A 72 -22.13 -1.40 -17.81
CA GLY A 72 -22.60 -2.76 -17.53
C GLY A 72 -21.95 -3.40 -16.30
N ASN A 73 -21.34 -2.61 -15.43
CA ASN A 73 -20.61 -3.08 -14.23
C ASN A 73 -19.50 -4.10 -14.54
N GLU A 74 -18.84 -3.95 -15.66
CA GLU A 74 -17.77 -4.89 -16.06
C GLU A 74 -16.37 -4.34 -15.77
N ARG A 75 -16.12 -3.07 -16.14
CA ARG A 75 -14.79 -2.48 -15.98
C ARG A 75 -14.85 -0.94 -15.90
N PRO A 76 -14.60 -0.36 -14.71
CA PRO A 76 -14.38 -1.05 -13.44
C PRO A 76 -15.61 -1.78 -12.93
N GLN A 77 -15.42 -2.94 -12.31
CA GLN A 77 -16.48 -3.63 -11.60
C GLN A 77 -16.69 -2.96 -10.23
N MET A 78 -17.94 -2.65 -9.91
CA MET A 78 -18.32 -2.07 -8.64
C MET A 78 -18.30 -3.13 -7.52
N LEU A 79 -17.62 -2.83 -6.43
CA LEU A 79 -17.62 -3.62 -5.19
C LEU A 79 -18.42 -2.87 -4.14
N LEU A 80 -19.59 -3.39 -3.82
CA LEU A 80 -20.48 -2.81 -2.83
C LEU A 80 -19.94 -3.01 -1.41
N CYS A 81 -19.74 -1.92 -0.69
CA CYS A 81 -19.27 -1.91 0.69
C CYS A 81 -20.35 -1.37 1.63
N LEU A 82 -20.30 -1.78 2.89
CA LEU A 82 -21.24 -1.30 3.93
C LEU A 82 -20.72 -0.06 4.66
N HIS A 83 -19.46 0.34 4.43
CA HIS A 83 -18.83 1.49 5.07
C HIS A 83 -17.68 2.01 4.21
N GLU A 84 -17.45 3.30 4.18
CA GLU A 84 -16.43 3.94 3.35
C GLU A 84 -15.01 3.56 3.76
N GLU A 85 -14.77 3.37 5.06
CA GLU A 85 -13.48 2.88 5.55
C GLU A 85 -13.15 1.50 4.94
N ALA A 86 -14.14 0.60 4.85
CA ALA A 86 -13.97 -0.70 4.22
C ALA A 86 -13.67 -0.58 2.71
N ALA A 87 -14.32 0.37 2.01
CA ALA A 87 -14.07 0.62 0.59
C ALA A 87 -12.60 1.06 0.35
N ILE A 88 -12.10 1.98 1.17
CA ILE A 88 -10.69 2.40 1.10
C ILE A 88 -9.74 1.28 1.50
N ALA A 89 -10.07 0.51 2.55
CA ALA A 89 -9.22 -0.60 3.00
C ALA A 89 -9.10 -1.71 1.93
N ILE A 90 -10.16 -1.97 1.16
CA ILE A 90 -10.11 -2.89 0.01
C ILE A 90 -9.17 -2.36 -1.07
N ALA A 91 -9.27 -1.08 -1.44
CA ALA A 91 -8.38 -0.46 -2.42
C ALA A 91 -6.91 -0.47 -1.94
N HIS A 92 -6.69 -0.22 -0.64
CA HIS A 92 -5.37 -0.30 -0.01
C HIS A 92 -4.79 -1.72 -0.09
N GLY A 93 -5.57 -2.74 0.32
CA GLY A 93 -5.15 -4.14 0.24
C GLY A 93 -4.86 -4.59 -1.19
N TYR A 94 -5.70 -4.17 -2.15
CA TYR A 94 -5.45 -4.43 -3.57
C TYR A 94 -4.10 -3.86 -4.03
N ALA A 95 -3.81 -2.61 -3.68
CA ALA A 95 -2.54 -1.97 -4.03
C ALA A 95 -1.35 -2.68 -3.37
N LYS A 96 -1.47 -3.11 -2.11
CA LYS A 96 -0.42 -3.88 -1.40
C LYS A 96 -0.07 -5.19 -2.10
N VAL A 97 -1.08 -5.88 -2.64
CA VAL A 97 -0.88 -7.18 -3.31
C VAL A 97 -0.40 -7.02 -4.74
N THR A 98 -0.95 -6.06 -5.48
CA THR A 98 -0.73 -5.95 -6.94
C THR A 98 0.30 -4.89 -7.34
N GLY A 99 0.62 -3.96 -6.46
CA GLY A 99 1.42 -2.77 -6.78
C GLY A 99 0.70 -1.76 -7.68
N LYS A 100 -0.61 -1.90 -7.92
CA LYS A 100 -1.39 -1.06 -8.84
C LYS A 100 -2.49 -0.31 -8.11
N ALA A 101 -2.82 0.88 -8.58
CA ALA A 101 -3.95 1.63 -8.04
C ALA A 101 -5.29 0.92 -8.32
N MET A 102 -6.19 1.02 -7.37
CA MET A 102 -7.61 0.72 -7.48
C MET A 102 -8.40 1.99 -7.17
N ALA A 103 -9.62 2.11 -7.70
CA ALA A 103 -10.50 3.21 -7.36
C ALA A 103 -11.37 2.89 -6.13
N ALA A 104 -11.71 3.94 -5.39
CA ALA A 104 -12.76 3.91 -4.38
C ALA A 104 -13.63 5.16 -4.51
N ALA A 105 -14.93 5.07 -4.17
CA ALA A 105 -15.81 6.23 -4.14
C ALA A 105 -16.45 6.37 -2.76
N VAL A 106 -16.50 7.62 -2.26
CA VAL A 106 -16.99 7.97 -0.94
C VAL A 106 -18.06 9.06 -1.01
N HIS A 107 -19.14 8.90 -0.21
CA HIS A 107 -20.29 9.78 -0.27
C HIS A 107 -20.01 11.12 0.41
N SER A 108 -19.91 12.16 -0.39
CA SER A 108 -19.85 13.56 0.06
C SER A 108 -18.80 13.77 1.20
N ASN A 109 -18.98 14.81 2.02
CA ASN A 109 -18.14 15.06 3.18
C ASN A 109 -18.29 13.99 4.27
N VAL A 110 -19.49 13.43 4.47
CA VAL A 110 -19.73 12.42 5.52
C VAL A 110 -18.97 11.13 5.23
N GLY A 111 -19.04 10.63 4.00
CA GLY A 111 -18.29 9.43 3.61
C GLY A 111 -16.79 9.66 3.59
N LEU A 112 -16.35 10.86 3.18
CA LEU A 112 -14.93 11.22 3.23
C LEU A 112 -14.41 11.25 4.68
N MET A 113 -15.20 11.77 5.64
CA MET A 113 -14.85 11.75 7.06
C MET A 113 -14.72 10.32 7.60
N HIS A 114 -15.60 9.42 7.21
CA HIS A 114 -15.51 8.00 7.58
C HIS A 114 -14.29 7.30 6.93
N ALA A 115 -13.86 7.75 5.78
CA ALA A 115 -12.74 7.15 5.03
C ALA A 115 -11.35 7.65 5.48
N THR A 116 -11.27 8.74 6.23
CA THR A 116 -10.02 9.47 6.49
C THR A 116 -8.92 8.61 7.08
N MET A 117 -9.24 7.76 8.07
CA MET A 117 -8.23 6.93 8.73
C MET A 117 -7.67 5.87 7.78
N ALA A 118 -8.51 5.24 6.98
CA ALA A 118 -8.05 4.26 5.99
C ALA A 118 -7.21 4.91 4.87
N MET A 119 -7.56 6.14 4.44
CA MET A 119 -6.72 6.92 3.51
C MET A 119 -5.37 7.26 4.13
N PHE A 120 -5.33 7.64 5.41
CA PHE A 120 -4.08 7.89 6.13
C PHE A 120 -3.21 6.63 6.22
N ASN A 121 -3.80 5.46 6.46
CA ASN A 121 -3.07 4.20 6.46
C ASN A 121 -2.42 3.91 5.10
N ALA A 122 -3.15 4.13 4.00
CA ALA A 122 -2.60 3.99 2.66
C ALA A 122 -1.48 5.01 2.35
N TRP A 123 -1.62 6.23 2.87
CA TRP A 123 -0.57 7.24 2.83
C TRP A 123 0.69 6.79 3.57
N CYS A 124 0.57 6.25 4.78
CA CYS A 124 1.70 5.74 5.56
C CYS A 124 2.42 4.59 4.86
N ASP A 125 1.66 3.70 4.22
CA ASP A 125 2.18 2.55 3.49
C ASP A 125 2.69 2.91 2.08
N ARG A 126 2.51 4.16 1.63
CA ARG A 126 2.86 4.60 0.26
C ARG A 126 2.14 3.77 -0.81
N MET A 127 0.86 3.47 -0.60
CA MET A 127 0.07 2.68 -1.54
C MET A 127 -0.76 3.58 -2.46
N PRO A 128 -0.69 3.35 -3.79
CA PRO A 128 -1.44 4.14 -4.76
C PRO A 128 -2.93 3.84 -4.70
N MET A 129 -3.76 4.87 -4.77
CA MET A 129 -5.21 4.75 -5.00
C MET A 129 -5.81 6.04 -5.55
N VAL A 130 -6.90 5.90 -6.29
CA VAL A 130 -7.71 7.03 -6.76
C VAL A 130 -9.00 7.04 -5.96
N VAL A 131 -9.17 8.03 -5.10
CA VAL A 131 -10.39 8.21 -4.31
C VAL A 131 -11.26 9.26 -4.99
N LEU A 132 -12.49 8.87 -5.35
CA LEU A 132 -13.49 9.75 -5.91
C LEU A 132 -14.45 10.16 -4.77
N GLY A 133 -14.50 11.44 -4.48
CA GLY A 133 -15.52 12.02 -3.65
C GLY A 133 -16.61 12.66 -4.51
N ALA A 134 -17.63 13.13 -3.85
CA ALA A 134 -18.62 13.97 -4.50
C ALA A 134 -19.17 15.02 -3.54
N THR A 135 -19.71 16.08 -4.10
CA THR A 135 -20.35 17.17 -3.35
C THR A 135 -21.71 17.46 -3.95
N GLY A 136 -22.62 18.01 -3.16
CA GLY A 136 -23.80 18.67 -3.71
C GLY A 136 -23.39 19.77 -4.70
N PRO A 137 -24.32 20.26 -5.52
CA PRO A 137 -23.98 21.23 -6.56
C PRO A 137 -23.20 22.44 -6.03
N VAL A 138 -22.10 22.76 -6.69
CA VAL A 138 -21.32 23.98 -6.40
C VAL A 138 -22.16 25.20 -6.73
N ASP A 139 -22.90 25.15 -7.84
CA ASP A 139 -23.90 26.16 -8.17
C ASP A 139 -25.06 26.13 -7.14
N ALA A 140 -25.12 27.18 -6.33
CA ALA A 140 -26.11 27.29 -5.27
C ALA A 140 -27.58 27.25 -5.77
N VAL A 141 -27.84 27.67 -7.01
CA VAL A 141 -29.17 27.65 -7.63
C VAL A 141 -29.66 26.20 -7.87
N LYS A 142 -28.73 25.27 -8.04
CA LYS A 142 -29.00 23.85 -8.32
C LYS A 142 -29.17 23.01 -7.06
N ARG A 143 -28.83 23.57 -5.89
CA ARG A 143 -28.86 22.85 -4.61
C ARG A 143 -30.27 22.52 -4.19
N ARG A 144 -30.46 21.35 -3.63
CA ARG A 144 -31.68 20.87 -3.01
C ARG A 144 -31.70 21.31 -1.54
N PRO A 145 -32.58 22.25 -1.12
CA PRO A 145 -32.50 22.87 0.21
C PRO A 145 -32.59 21.89 1.39
N TRP A 146 -33.24 20.74 1.17
CA TRP A 146 -33.52 19.77 2.21
C TRP A 146 -32.36 18.78 2.47
N ILE A 147 -31.31 18.72 1.61
CA ILE A 147 -30.26 17.73 1.75
C ILE A 147 -28.85 18.27 1.45
N ASP A 148 -28.68 19.11 0.45
CA ASP A 148 -27.33 19.51 0.01
C ASP A 148 -26.59 20.35 1.04
N TRP A 149 -27.26 20.98 1.99
CA TRP A 149 -26.66 21.75 3.08
C TRP A 149 -25.79 20.90 4.02
N ILE A 150 -26.07 19.59 4.17
CA ILE A 150 -25.26 18.66 4.96
C ILE A 150 -24.28 17.84 4.12
N HIS A 151 -24.41 17.90 2.79
CA HIS A 151 -23.59 17.12 1.85
C HIS A 151 -22.68 17.99 0.99
N THR A 152 -22.48 19.24 1.37
CA THR A 152 -21.65 20.19 0.61
C THR A 152 -20.68 20.88 1.56
N ALA A 153 -19.39 20.69 1.38
CA ALA A 153 -18.34 21.43 2.08
C ALA A 153 -17.69 22.43 1.10
N ARG A 154 -17.28 23.59 1.62
CA ARG A 154 -16.65 24.63 0.80
C ARG A 154 -15.37 24.17 0.09
N ASP A 155 -14.54 23.43 0.81
CA ASP A 155 -13.28 22.84 0.30
C ASP A 155 -13.19 21.43 0.93
N GLN A 156 -13.82 20.47 0.25
CA GLN A 156 -13.91 19.11 0.77
C GLN A 156 -12.54 18.41 0.75
N GLY A 157 -11.69 18.71 -0.24
CA GLY A 157 -10.34 18.19 -0.33
C GLY A 157 -9.45 18.56 0.85
N ALA A 158 -9.73 19.70 1.52
CA ALA A 158 -8.97 20.13 2.70
C ALA A 158 -9.02 19.11 3.86
N LEU A 159 -10.05 18.27 3.93
CA LEU A 159 -10.17 17.22 4.96
C LEU A 159 -9.07 16.15 4.83
N VAL A 160 -8.55 15.92 3.65
CA VAL A 160 -7.60 14.84 3.34
C VAL A 160 -6.29 15.34 2.74
N ARG A 161 -6.17 16.64 2.43
CA ARG A 161 -5.02 17.26 1.78
C ARG A 161 -3.70 17.01 2.52
N GLY A 162 -3.73 16.85 3.85
CA GLY A 162 -2.54 16.54 4.65
C GLY A 162 -1.96 15.14 4.41
N PHE A 163 -2.73 14.21 3.86
CA PHE A 163 -2.34 12.82 3.62
C PHE A 163 -2.84 12.27 2.28
N THR A 164 -2.93 13.13 1.27
CA THR A 164 -3.05 12.79 -0.14
C THR A 164 -1.94 13.47 -0.93
N LYS A 165 -1.51 12.86 -2.03
CA LYS A 165 -0.50 13.47 -2.91
C LYS A 165 -1.05 14.65 -3.70
N TRP A 166 -2.34 14.61 -3.99
CA TRP A 166 -3.02 15.62 -4.78
C TRP A 166 -4.54 15.52 -4.59
N ASP A 167 -5.21 16.66 -4.65
CA ASP A 167 -6.67 16.75 -4.64
C ASP A 167 -7.14 17.78 -5.66
N ASP A 168 -8.33 17.57 -6.22
CA ASP A 168 -8.96 18.49 -7.15
C ASP A 168 -10.50 18.42 -7.09
N GLN A 169 -11.14 19.51 -7.51
CA GLN A 169 -12.59 19.60 -7.72
C GLN A 169 -12.86 20.19 -9.11
N PRO A 170 -12.92 19.35 -10.15
CA PRO A 170 -13.09 19.79 -11.53
C PRO A 170 -14.47 20.40 -11.78
N ALA A 171 -14.49 21.48 -12.60
CA ALA A 171 -15.69 22.26 -12.86
C ALA A 171 -16.51 21.79 -14.09
N SER A 172 -16.04 20.80 -14.85
CA SER A 172 -16.74 20.28 -16.03
C SER A 172 -16.41 18.81 -16.26
N ALA A 173 -17.20 18.12 -17.07
CA ALA A 173 -16.99 16.71 -17.40
C ALA A 173 -15.62 16.45 -18.04
N VAL A 174 -15.17 17.31 -18.95
CA VAL A 174 -13.84 17.20 -19.56
C VAL A 174 -12.75 17.43 -18.53
N ALA A 175 -12.88 18.44 -17.66
CA ALA A 175 -11.94 18.68 -16.58
C ALA A 175 -11.91 17.51 -15.57
N ALA A 176 -13.07 16.86 -15.30
CA ALA A 176 -13.15 15.67 -14.45
C ALA A 176 -12.38 14.49 -15.05
N ARG A 177 -12.46 14.27 -16.37
CA ARG A 177 -11.63 13.29 -17.07
C ARG A 177 -10.14 13.56 -16.84
N GLU A 178 -9.71 14.79 -17.11
CA GLU A 178 -8.30 15.19 -16.92
C GLU A 178 -7.85 15.03 -15.47
N ALA A 179 -8.71 15.37 -14.51
CA ALA A 179 -8.44 15.21 -13.09
C ALA A 179 -8.27 13.73 -12.69
N VAL A 180 -9.13 12.83 -13.17
CA VAL A 180 -9.03 11.38 -12.91
C VAL A 180 -7.75 10.78 -13.52
N LEU A 181 -7.41 11.15 -14.75
CA LEU A 181 -6.16 10.72 -15.39
C LEU A 181 -4.95 11.19 -14.58
N ARG A 182 -4.92 12.47 -14.22
CA ARG A 182 -3.84 13.06 -13.42
C ARG A 182 -3.74 12.44 -12.03
N ALA A 183 -4.88 12.22 -11.37
CA ALA A 183 -4.94 11.56 -10.06
C ALA A 183 -4.30 10.17 -10.11
N ASN A 184 -4.65 9.37 -11.11
CA ASN A 184 -4.05 8.05 -11.29
C ASN A 184 -2.55 8.11 -11.57
N TRP A 185 -2.11 9.03 -12.41
CA TRP A 185 -0.68 9.20 -12.70
C TRP A 185 0.11 9.61 -11.46
N ILE A 186 -0.37 10.60 -10.71
CA ILE A 186 0.26 11.06 -9.47
C ILE A 186 0.26 9.95 -8.42
N ALA A 187 -0.85 9.21 -8.27
CA ALA A 187 -0.95 8.12 -7.30
C ALA A 187 0.11 7.04 -7.54
N ASN A 188 0.33 6.66 -8.80
CA ASN A 188 1.27 5.61 -9.21
C ASN A 188 2.72 6.10 -9.41
N THR A 189 2.98 7.40 -9.32
CA THR A 189 4.36 7.93 -9.37
C THR A 189 4.99 7.88 -7.98
N ALA A 190 6.16 7.27 -7.87
CA ALA A 190 6.85 7.15 -6.59
C ALA A 190 7.32 8.52 -6.03
N PRO A 191 7.26 8.75 -4.72
CA PRO A 191 6.65 7.90 -3.69
C PRO A 191 5.13 7.84 -3.89
N CYS A 192 4.59 6.62 -4.02
CA CYS A 192 3.17 6.42 -4.28
C CYS A 192 2.29 6.90 -3.11
N GLY A 193 1.00 7.06 -3.37
CA GLY A 193 0.06 7.44 -2.32
C GLY A 193 -1.33 7.76 -2.85
N PRO A 194 -2.32 7.95 -1.97
CA PRO A 194 -3.68 8.27 -2.35
C PRO A 194 -3.80 9.65 -3.01
N THR A 195 -4.73 9.76 -3.94
CA THR A 195 -5.20 11.02 -4.52
C THR A 195 -6.70 11.16 -4.33
N TYR A 196 -7.23 12.38 -4.39
CA TYR A 196 -8.64 12.64 -4.17
C TYR A 196 -9.21 13.56 -5.25
N VAL A 197 -10.31 13.16 -5.88
CA VAL A 197 -11.05 13.98 -6.87
C VAL A 197 -12.49 14.14 -6.40
N ASN A 198 -12.93 15.37 -6.16
CA ASN A 198 -14.27 15.70 -5.68
C ASN A 198 -15.18 16.06 -6.85
N LEU A 199 -16.18 15.24 -7.14
CA LEU A 199 -17.08 15.41 -8.27
C LEU A 199 -18.35 16.18 -7.87
N ASP A 200 -18.65 17.25 -8.60
CA ASP A 200 -19.90 17.99 -8.47
C ASP A 200 -21.10 17.16 -8.95
N ALA A 201 -22.17 17.08 -8.16
CA ALA A 201 -23.36 16.31 -8.50
C ALA A 201 -24.06 16.83 -9.75
N GLU A 202 -24.14 18.14 -9.96
CA GLU A 202 -24.75 18.74 -11.15
C GLU A 202 -23.93 18.42 -12.40
N MET A 203 -22.60 18.52 -12.32
CA MET A 203 -21.70 18.14 -13.41
C MET A 203 -21.90 16.68 -13.81
N GLN A 204 -22.02 15.78 -12.83
CA GLN A 204 -22.24 14.35 -13.08
C GLN A 204 -23.56 14.08 -13.81
N GLU A 205 -24.65 14.76 -13.38
CA GLU A 205 -26.03 14.54 -13.85
C GLU A 205 -26.39 15.34 -15.09
N SER A 206 -25.56 16.30 -15.48
CA SER A 206 -25.79 17.13 -16.67
C SER A 206 -25.55 16.34 -17.96
N ARG A 207 -26.47 16.53 -18.93
CA ARG A 207 -26.27 16.01 -20.26
C ARG A 207 -25.12 16.72 -20.97
N LEU A 208 -24.33 15.95 -21.68
CA LEU A 208 -23.29 16.52 -22.55
C LEU A 208 -23.93 17.30 -23.72
N THR A 209 -23.44 18.50 -23.90
CA THR A 209 -23.85 19.35 -25.05
C THR A 209 -23.14 18.96 -26.35
N GLU A 210 -21.94 18.38 -26.22
CA GLU A 210 -21.13 17.90 -27.33
C GLU A 210 -20.50 16.55 -26.99
N PRO A 211 -20.24 15.68 -27.97
CA PRO A 211 -19.55 14.43 -27.75
C PRO A 211 -18.14 14.66 -27.23
N VAL A 212 -17.72 13.89 -26.18
CA VAL A 212 -16.35 13.88 -25.69
C VAL A 212 -15.60 12.76 -26.39
N ALA A 213 -14.51 13.09 -27.08
CA ALA A 213 -13.71 12.10 -27.79
C ALA A 213 -13.05 11.12 -26.83
N PRO A 214 -12.95 9.82 -27.16
CA PRO A 214 -12.19 8.84 -26.41
C PRO A 214 -10.73 9.25 -26.27
N ILE A 215 -10.07 8.79 -25.20
CA ILE A 215 -8.68 9.10 -24.91
C ILE A 215 -7.85 7.82 -24.83
N GLU A 216 -6.66 7.86 -25.42
CA GLU A 216 -5.63 6.85 -25.25
C GLU A 216 -4.79 7.21 -24.00
N ALA A 217 -5.27 6.80 -22.82
CA ALA A 217 -4.71 7.22 -21.52
C ALA A 217 -3.19 7.09 -21.44
N ASN A 218 -2.63 5.99 -21.92
CA ASN A 218 -1.17 5.70 -21.84
C ASN A 218 -0.31 6.73 -22.60
N ARG A 219 -0.85 7.48 -23.56
CA ARG A 219 -0.08 8.52 -24.26
C ARG A 219 0.11 9.77 -23.42
N PHE A 220 -0.75 10.00 -22.44
CA PHE A 220 -0.76 11.22 -21.63
C PHE A 220 -0.13 11.00 -20.24
N MET A 221 0.10 9.77 -19.85
CA MET A 221 0.62 9.40 -18.53
C MET A 221 1.75 8.38 -18.70
N PRO A 222 2.92 8.81 -19.20
CA PRO A 222 4.06 7.90 -19.31
C PRO A 222 4.48 7.39 -17.94
N HIS A 223 4.92 6.15 -17.89
CA HIS A 223 5.50 5.61 -16.65
C HIS A 223 6.73 6.39 -16.25
N VAL A 224 6.80 6.79 -14.98
CA VAL A 224 7.93 7.53 -14.41
C VAL A 224 8.75 6.55 -13.60
N GLU A 225 9.87 6.10 -14.17
CA GLU A 225 10.82 5.26 -13.46
C GLU A 225 11.83 6.11 -12.70
N SER A 226 12.12 5.72 -11.45
CA SER A 226 13.26 6.25 -10.73
C SER A 226 14.52 5.50 -11.13
N ALA A 227 15.61 6.21 -11.36
CA ALA A 227 16.90 5.60 -11.66
C ALA A 227 17.91 5.88 -10.55
N ALA A 228 18.68 4.89 -10.16
CA ALA A 228 19.76 5.07 -9.21
C ALA A 228 20.95 5.82 -9.88
N PRO A 229 21.37 6.99 -9.35
CA PRO A 229 22.48 7.76 -9.93
C PRO A 229 23.80 6.97 -9.90
N GLY A 230 24.42 6.76 -11.06
CA GLY A 230 25.53 5.83 -11.20
C GLY A 230 26.80 6.16 -10.39
N ASP A 231 27.07 7.46 -10.11
CA ASP A 231 28.16 7.88 -9.24
C ASP A 231 27.88 7.58 -7.77
N LEU A 232 26.63 7.78 -7.32
CA LEU A 232 26.20 7.43 -5.96
C LEU A 232 26.14 5.91 -5.77
N VAL A 233 25.72 5.16 -6.79
CA VAL A 233 25.76 3.69 -6.77
C VAL A 233 27.19 3.19 -6.57
N ARG A 234 28.17 3.74 -7.31
CA ARG A 234 29.58 3.36 -7.14
C ARG A 234 30.10 3.69 -5.75
N LYS A 235 29.81 4.90 -5.23
CA LYS A 235 30.20 5.32 -3.88
C LYS A 235 29.60 4.41 -2.81
N ALA A 236 28.32 4.07 -2.94
CA ALA A 236 27.64 3.15 -2.04
C ALA A 236 28.22 1.73 -2.11
N ALA A 237 28.46 1.24 -3.32
CA ALA A 237 29.06 -0.08 -3.53
C ALA A 237 30.49 -0.17 -2.92
N ASP A 238 31.28 0.90 -2.99
CA ASP A 238 32.61 0.94 -2.39
C ASP A 238 32.54 0.91 -0.85
N LEU A 239 31.63 1.66 -0.24
CA LEU A 239 31.38 1.57 1.21
C LEU A 239 30.97 0.16 1.62
N LEU A 240 30.00 -0.44 0.92
CA LEU A 240 29.47 -1.77 1.22
C LEU A 240 30.51 -2.88 0.98
N ARG A 241 31.35 -2.75 -0.05
CA ARG A 241 32.42 -3.71 -0.36
C ARG A 241 33.45 -3.78 0.75
N ASN A 242 33.79 -2.64 1.34
CA ASN A 242 34.81 -2.53 2.38
C ASN A 242 34.23 -2.73 3.80
N ALA A 243 32.92 -2.90 3.94
CA ALA A 243 32.29 -3.11 5.23
C ALA A 243 32.65 -4.48 5.82
N GLU A 244 32.95 -4.52 7.09
CA GLU A 244 33.18 -5.76 7.86
C GLU A 244 31.86 -6.33 8.42
N ARG A 245 30.96 -5.44 8.85
CA ARG A 245 29.67 -5.77 9.46
C ARG A 245 28.53 -4.98 8.81
N PRO A 246 28.28 -5.20 7.50
CA PRO A 246 27.19 -4.51 6.82
C PRO A 246 25.82 -4.96 7.33
N VAL A 247 24.90 -4.01 7.49
CA VAL A 247 23.51 -4.27 7.86
C VAL A 247 22.58 -3.64 6.81
N ILE A 248 21.57 -4.39 6.40
CA ILE A 248 20.49 -3.91 5.54
C ILE A 248 19.24 -3.71 6.41
N LEU A 249 18.71 -2.50 6.44
CA LEU A 249 17.39 -2.20 6.98
C LEU A 249 16.40 -2.27 5.81
N ALA A 250 15.62 -3.36 5.74
CA ALA A 250 14.66 -3.59 4.68
C ALA A 250 13.30 -3.04 5.09
N GLY A 251 12.93 -1.87 4.54
CA GLY A 251 11.71 -1.12 4.82
C GLY A 251 10.64 -1.32 3.74
N ARG A 252 10.10 -0.22 3.19
CA ARG A 252 9.07 -0.23 2.14
C ARG A 252 9.69 -0.64 0.80
N VAL A 253 9.71 -1.91 0.55
CA VAL A 253 10.27 -2.52 -0.67
C VAL A 253 9.16 -3.17 -1.50
N SER A 254 9.40 -3.33 -2.80
CA SER A 254 8.47 -4.02 -3.69
C SER A 254 8.19 -5.45 -3.21
N ARG A 255 6.91 -5.88 -3.37
CA ARG A 255 6.46 -7.26 -3.16
C ARG A 255 6.58 -8.13 -4.41
N ASP A 256 7.14 -7.59 -5.48
CA ASP A 256 7.51 -8.35 -6.66
C ASP A 256 8.53 -9.44 -6.33
N LEU A 257 8.35 -10.64 -6.91
CA LEU A 257 9.17 -11.81 -6.58
C LEU A 257 10.61 -11.69 -7.09
N ASP A 258 10.82 -11.06 -8.24
CA ASP A 258 12.17 -10.83 -8.78
C ASP A 258 12.93 -9.81 -7.94
N ALA A 259 12.25 -8.75 -7.49
CA ALA A 259 12.81 -7.79 -6.55
C ALA A 259 13.11 -8.42 -5.19
N TRP A 260 12.27 -9.34 -4.71
CA TRP A 260 12.53 -10.13 -3.50
C TRP A 260 13.80 -10.96 -3.63
N ASN A 261 13.94 -11.74 -4.70
CA ASN A 261 15.09 -12.57 -4.96
C ASN A 261 16.38 -11.75 -5.14
N THR A 262 16.27 -10.59 -5.78
CA THR A 262 17.41 -9.67 -5.98
C THR A 262 17.89 -9.09 -4.64
N ARG A 263 16.98 -8.81 -3.69
CA ARG A 263 17.36 -8.39 -2.33
C ARG A 263 18.06 -9.50 -1.55
N ILE A 264 17.62 -10.75 -1.69
CA ILE A 264 18.30 -11.90 -1.09
C ILE A 264 19.72 -12.00 -1.66
N ALA A 265 19.87 -11.95 -2.97
CA ALA A 265 21.17 -12.00 -3.64
C ALA A 265 22.12 -10.85 -3.20
N LEU A 266 21.59 -9.64 -2.95
CA LEU A 266 22.39 -8.53 -2.43
C LEU A 266 22.87 -8.83 -1.00
N ALA A 267 21.99 -9.30 -0.12
CA ALA A 267 22.35 -9.65 1.24
C ALA A 267 23.42 -10.76 1.28
N GLU A 268 23.25 -11.79 0.48
CA GLU A 268 24.21 -12.90 0.35
C GLU A 268 25.57 -12.42 -0.20
N ARG A 269 25.55 -11.58 -1.25
CA ARG A 269 26.77 -11.01 -1.86
C ARG A 269 27.58 -10.22 -0.84
N LEU A 270 26.92 -9.46 0.02
CA LEU A 270 27.53 -8.65 1.06
C LEU A 270 27.82 -9.44 2.35
N GLY A 271 27.24 -10.61 2.56
CA GLY A 271 27.17 -11.26 3.87
C GLY A 271 26.49 -10.36 4.91
N ALA A 272 25.58 -9.49 4.46
CA ALA A 272 24.95 -8.48 5.27
C ALA A 272 23.84 -9.07 6.14
N ARG A 273 23.77 -8.68 7.42
CA ARG A 273 22.63 -8.99 8.26
C ARG A 273 21.43 -8.12 7.84
N VAL A 274 20.25 -8.72 7.73
CA VAL A 274 19.04 -8.03 7.28
C VAL A 274 18.07 -7.88 8.43
N VAL A 275 17.71 -6.65 8.75
CA VAL A 275 16.69 -6.31 9.75
C VAL A 275 15.38 -5.99 9.02
N THR A 276 14.29 -6.59 9.49
CA THR A 276 12.92 -6.29 9.06
C THR A 276 12.07 -5.93 10.27
N ASP A 277 10.92 -5.31 10.04
CA ASP A 277 9.91 -5.08 11.07
C ASP A 277 8.50 -5.46 10.57
N LEU A 278 7.50 -5.28 11.42
CA LEU A 278 6.09 -5.53 11.11
C LEU A 278 5.30 -4.25 10.81
N LYS A 279 5.97 -3.10 10.60
CA LYS A 279 5.34 -1.86 10.15
C LYS A 279 5.08 -1.85 8.65
N VAL A 280 5.87 -2.64 7.93
CA VAL A 280 5.77 -2.77 6.48
C VAL A 280 5.55 -4.23 6.11
N GLY A 281 5.15 -4.70 5.05
CA GLY A 281 4.94 -6.11 4.73
C GLY A 281 6.20 -6.98 4.85
N ALA A 282 6.10 -8.24 4.50
CA ALA A 282 7.25 -9.12 4.44
C ALA A 282 8.27 -8.55 3.44
N ALA A 283 9.47 -8.20 3.92
CA ALA A 283 10.52 -7.55 3.14
C ALA A 283 11.71 -8.47 2.81
N PHE A 284 11.88 -9.54 3.59
CA PHE A 284 12.97 -10.51 3.47
C PHE A 284 12.58 -11.83 4.16
N PRO A 285 13.07 -13.01 3.70
CA PRO A 285 12.74 -14.27 4.37
C PRO A 285 13.28 -14.30 5.80
N THR A 286 12.37 -14.48 6.77
CA THR A 286 12.72 -14.38 8.20
C THR A 286 13.35 -15.65 8.77
N ASP A 287 13.39 -16.74 8.03
CA ASP A 287 14.15 -17.96 8.35
C ASP A 287 15.48 -18.05 7.58
N HIS A 288 15.84 -17.02 6.79
CA HIS A 288 17.14 -16.96 6.12
C HIS A 288 18.27 -16.77 7.14
N PRO A 289 19.44 -17.43 6.98
CA PRO A 289 20.57 -17.31 7.92
C PRO A 289 21.06 -15.87 8.14
N LEU A 290 20.92 -14.99 7.18
CA LEU A 290 21.29 -13.58 7.29
C LEU A 290 20.23 -12.71 7.96
N HIS A 291 19.01 -13.21 8.19
CA HIS A 291 17.99 -12.44 8.89
C HIS A 291 18.40 -12.16 10.33
N ALA A 292 18.26 -10.94 10.80
CA ALA A 292 18.76 -10.45 12.07
C ALA A 292 17.69 -10.49 13.16
N GLY A 293 17.62 -11.58 13.89
CA GLY A 293 16.64 -11.76 14.96
C GLY A 293 15.22 -11.98 14.42
N SER A 294 14.22 -11.48 15.13
CA SER A 294 12.82 -11.54 14.74
C SER A 294 12.33 -10.15 14.33
N PRO A 295 11.35 -10.03 13.38
CA PRO A 295 10.76 -8.74 13.09
C PRO A 295 10.04 -8.17 14.33
N GLY A 296 10.31 -6.91 14.65
CA GLY A 296 9.64 -6.19 15.73
C GLY A 296 8.35 -5.53 15.25
N THR A 297 7.37 -5.36 16.15
CA THR A 297 6.12 -4.66 15.85
C THR A 297 6.26 -3.13 15.90
N ILE A 298 6.96 -2.62 16.90
CA ILE A 298 7.12 -1.17 17.14
C ILE A 298 8.56 -0.74 16.89
N ALA A 299 9.53 -1.53 17.36
CA ALA A 299 10.96 -1.23 17.29
C ALA A 299 11.74 -2.52 17.02
N PRO A 300 13.02 -2.42 16.61
CA PRO A 300 13.89 -3.58 16.50
C PRO A 300 13.94 -4.37 17.81
N THR A 301 13.92 -5.69 17.72
CA THR A 301 14.12 -6.56 18.89
C THR A 301 15.51 -6.32 19.49
N PRO A 302 15.77 -6.65 20.77
CA PRO A 302 17.08 -6.44 21.41
C PRO A 302 18.23 -7.01 20.57
N LYS A 303 18.07 -8.20 20.01
CA LYS A 303 19.09 -8.83 19.16
C LYS A 303 19.31 -8.06 17.85
N ALA A 304 18.26 -7.59 17.21
CA ALA A 304 18.37 -6.74 16.02
C ALA A 304 19.02 -5.39 16.35
N ALA A 305 18.68 -4.80 17.51
CA ALA A 305 19.29 -3.56 17.97
C ALA A 305 20.80 -3.71 18.23
N ASP A 306 21.26 -4.83 18.80
CA ASP A 306 22.68 -5.12 18.99
C ASP A 306 23.41 -5.25 17.65
N ILE A 307 22.80 -5.88 16.66
CA ILE A 307 23.35 -6.02 15.32
C ILE A 307 23.47 -4.66 14.63
N ILE A 308 22.43 -3.80 14.73
CA ILE A 308 22.48 -2.43 14.19
C ILE A 308 23.57 -1.62 14.87
N ARG A 309 23.70 -1.73 16.19
CA ARG A 309 24.73 -1.02 16.97
C ARG A 309 26.14 -1.43 16.58
N ALA A 310 26.35 -2.70 16.29
CA ALA A 310 27.66 -3.24 15.91
C ALA A 310 28.00 -3.01 14.42
N ALA A 311 27.08 -2.54 13.60
CA ALA A 311 27.30 -2.30 12.19
C ALA A 311 28.36 -1.22 11.96
N ASP A 312 29.15 -1.36 10.90
CA ASP A 312 30.03 -0.32 10.36
C ASP A 312 29.40 0.43 9.19
N VAL A 313 28.59 -0.29 8.37
CA VAL A 313 27.82 0.30 7.27
C VAL A 313 26.36 -0.15 7.35
N ILE A 314 25.43 0.80 7.27
CA ILE A 314 24.00 0.55 7.20
C ILE A 314 23.49 0.93 5.81
N LEU A 315 22.87 -0.01 5.12
CA LEU A 315 22.09 0.23 3.91
C LEU A 315 20.61 0.27 4.27
N SER A 316 20.00 1.45 4.22
CA SER A 316 18.55 1.64 4.38
C SER A 316 17.86 1.54 3.02
N LEU A 317 16.98 0.56 2.86
CA LEU A 317 16.11 0.38 1.71
C LEU A 317 14.71 0.90 2.06
N ASP A 318 14.54 2.20 2.05
CA ASP A 318 13.31 2.92 2.43
C ASP A 318 12.77 2.49 3.81
N TRP A 319 13.68 2.35 4.78
CA TRP A 319 13.32 2.04 6.16
C TRP A 319 12.54 3.19 6.78
N VAL A 320 11.43 2.87 7.45
CA VAL A 320 10.61 3.86 8.12
C VAL A 320 11.34 4.36 9.36
N ASP A 321 11.64 5.66 9.39
CA ASP A 321 12.26 6.34 10.53
C ASP A 321 13.64 5.79 10.95
N VAL A 322 14.64 5.99 10.09
CA VAL A 322 16.04 5.62 10.38
C VAL A 322 16.56 6.32 11.64
N ALA A 323 16.27 7.62 11.80
CA ALA A 323 16.73 8.38 12.97
C ALA A 323 16.11 7.88 14.27
N GLY A 324 14.80 7.59 14.29
CA GLY A 324 14.13 7.01 15.44
C GLY A 324 14.64 5.60 15.78
N THR A 325 14.96 4.81 14.76
CA THR A 325 15.60 3.49 14.94
C THR A 325 16.96 3.62 15.61
N LEU A 326 17.83 4.53 15.13
CA LEU A 326 19.14 4.75 15.72
C LEU A 326 19.05 5.29 17.16
N LYS A 327 18.09 6.18 17.43
CA LYS A 327 17.80 6.67 18.77
C LYS A 327 17.38 5.52 19.72
N HIS A 328 16.48 4.65 19.26
CA HIS A 328 16.06 3.48 20.04
C HIS A 328 17.23 2.55 20.34
N VAL A 329 18.07 2.25 19.35
CA VAL A 329 19.28 1.43 19.48
C VAL A 329 20.28 2.04 20.47
N ALA A 330 20.33 3.37 20.60
CA ALA A 330 21.14 4.10 21.58
C ALA A 330 20.49 4.20 22.99
N GLY A 331 19.42 3.46 23.27
CA GLY A 331 18.73 3.51 24.55
C GLY A 331 17.93 4.79 24.77
N ASN A 332 17.38 5.36 23.70
CA ASN A 332 16.65 6.64 23.66
C ASN A 332 17.50 7.89 24.04
N ALA A 333 18.81 7.75 24.14
CA ALA A 333 19.72 8.88 24.20
C ALA A 333 19.97 9.46 22.79
N PRO A 334 20.47 10.70 22.68
CA PRO A 334 20.94 11.20 21.39
C PRO A 334 22.00 10.25 20.83
N PRO A 335 21.80 9.66 19.63
CA PRO A 335 22.73 8.67 19.11
C PRO A 335 24.04 9.35 18.67
N LYS A 336 25.16 8.79 19.10
CA LYS A 336 26.45 9.03 18.44
C LYS A 336 26.54 8.03 17.29
N VAL A 337 26.25 8.47 16.08
CA VAL A 337 26.26 7.63 14.90
C VAL A 337 27.68 7.55 14.35
N GLU A 338 28.31 6.39 14.49
CA GLU A 338 29.65 6.11 13.96
C GLU A 338 29.58 5.32 12.64
N GLN A 339 28.43 4.70 12.38
CA GLN A 339 28.16 3.94 11.17
C GLN A 339 28.14 4.83 9.93
N LYS A 340 28.62 4.32 8.79
CA LYS A 340 28.35 4.90 7.50
C LYS A 340 26.94 4.53 7.03
N ILE A 341 26.17 5.51 6.60
CA ILE A 341 24.78 5.29 6.19
C ILE A 341 24.61 5.56 4.70
N VAL A 342 24.15 4.53 4.01
CA VAL A 342 23.65 4.59 2.62
C VAL A 342 22.12 4.56 2.72
N GLN A 343 21.44 5.63 2.31
CA GLN A 343 19.99 5.72 2.33
C GLN A 343 19.43 5.75 0.91
N VAL A 344 18.48 4.85 0.66
CA VAL A 344 17.69 4.77 -0.58
C VAL A 344 16.25 5.09 -0.22
N SER A 345 15.73 6.22 -0.68
CA SER A 345 14.36 6.65 -0.40
C SER A 345 13.94 7.79 -1.32
N LEU A 346 12.63 7.91 -1.56
CA LEU A 346 11.98 9.05 -2.21
C LEU A 346 11.08 9.84 -1.24
N ASP A 347 11.04 9.49 0.03
CA ASP A 347 10.10 10.05 1.00
C ASP A 347 10.24 11.57 1.17
N HIS A 348 11.43 12.13 0.95
CA HIS A 348 11.68 13.57 0.97
C HIS A 348 10.95 14.35 -0.14
N HIS A 349 10.41 13.70 -1.15
CA HIS A 349 9.55 14.32 -2.15
C HIS A 349 8.12 14.57 -1.64
N LEU A 350 7.73 13.95 -0.51
CA LEU A 350 6.46 14.20 0.13
C LEU A 350 6.59 15.37 1.11
N HIS A 351 5.70 16.34 1.01
CA HIS A 351 5.78 17.61 1.77
C HIS A 351 4.43 18.06 2.32
N ASN A 352 3.48 17.14 2.47
CA ASN A 352 2.12 17.46 2.94
C ASN A 352 1.97 17.42 4.47
N GLY A 353 3.06 17.64 5.22
CA GLY A 353 3.02 17.75 6.66
C GLY A 353 3.04 16.44 7.46
N TRP A 354 2.63 15.31 6.86
CA TRP A 354 2.67 14.00 7.49
C TRP A 354 3.84 13.18 6.95
N SER A 355 4.86 13.00 7.78
CA SER A 355 6.02 12.17 7.46
C SER A 355 6.14 11.05 8.48
N MET A 356 6.53 9.85 8.03
CA MET A 356 6.87 8.73 8.90
C MET A 356 8.23 8.94 9.58
N ASP A 357 9.10 9.73 8.98
CA ASP A 357 10.47 9.98 9.42
C ASP A 357 10.59 11.33 10.14
N TYR A 358 9.91 11.46 11.27
CA TYR A 358 9.87 12.74 11.99
C TYR A 358 10.67 12.74 13.30
N GLN A 359 11.34 11.65 13.66
CA GLN A 359 12.20 11.61 14.86
C GLN A 359 13.46 12.49 14.72
N GLY A 360 13.81 12.83 13.50
CA GLY A 360 14.91 13.70 13.14
C GLY A 360 15.55 13.24 11.83
N LEU A 361 16.51 14.01 11.34
CA LEU A 361 17.28 13.63 10.17
C LEU A 361 18.43 12.73 10.58
N PRO A 362 18.58 11.51 10.02
CA PRO A 362 19.76 10.70 10.25
C PRO A 362 20.95 11.32 9.52
N PRO A 363 22.19 11.15 10.03
CA PRO A 363 23.38 11.43 9.21
C PRO A 363 23.41 10.44 8.04
N VAL A 364 23.72 10.92 6.83
CA VAL A 364 23.76 10.09 5.62
C VAL A 364 25.06 10.38 4.84
N ASP A 365 25.83 9.35 4.55
CA ASP A 365 27.06 9.45 3.75
C ASP A 365 26.79 9.36 2.24
N VAL A 366 25.79 8.54 1.84
CA VAL A 366 25.30 8.43 0.47
C VAL A 366 23.78 8.39 0.46
N PHE A 367 23.16 9.37 -0.20
CA PHE A 367 21.71 9.40 -0.39
C PHE A 367 21.36 9.13 -1.86
N MET A 368 20.63 8.05 -2.13
CA MET A 368 20.12 7.73 -3.46
C MET A 368 18.63 8.01 -3.51
N ALA A 369 18.27 9.09 -4.22
CA ALA A 369 16.88 9.49 -4.45
C ALA A 369 16.23 8.61 -5.53
N CYS A 370 15.96 7.36 -5.18
CA CYS A 370 15.30 6.39 -6.04
C CYS A 370 14.58 5.32 -5.20
N GLU A 371 13.77 4.50 -5.86
CA GLU A 371 13.15 3.36 -5.21
C GLU A 371 14.17 2.23 -4.94
N PRO A 372 13.98 1.43 -3.87
CA PRO A 372 14.80 0.25 -3.62
C PRO A 372 14.87 -0.73 -4.81
N GLY A 373 13.78 -0.84 -5.58
CA GLY A 373 13.72 -1.66 -6.79
C GLY A 373 14.72 -1.25 -7.87
N ALA A 374 15.06 0.05 -7.96
CA ALA A 374 16.09 0.55 -8.86
C ALA A 374 17.50 0.45 -8.27
N ALA A 375 17.66 0.71 -6.96
CA ALA A 375 18.96 0.73 -6.31
C ALA A 375 19.57 -0.65 -6.14
N VAL A 376 18.79 -1.66 -5.75
CA VAL A 376 19.30 -3.00 -5.42
C VAL A 376 19.97 -3.69 -6.61
N PRO A 377 19.36 -3.77 -7.81
CA PRO A 377 20.04 -4.31 -8.99
C PRO A 377 21.30 -3.52 -9.39
N ALA A 378 21.22 -2.18 -9.30
CA ALA A 378 22.36 -1.32 -9.62
C ALA A 378 23.56 -1.54 -8.67
N LEU A 379 23.28 -1.69 -7.37
CA LEU A 379 24.29 -2.03 -6.37
C LEU A 379 24.91 -3.42 -6.63
N LEU A 380 24.09 -4.43 -6.92
CA LEU A 380 24.58 -5.77 -7.28
C LEU A 380 25.50 -5.73 -8.49
N GLY A 381 25.13 -4.99 -9.53
CA GLY A 381 25.97 -4.81 -10.72
C GLY A 381 27.29 -4.11 -10.38
N ALA A 382 27.27 -3.05 -9.57
CA ALA A 382 28.48 -2.30 -9.20
C ALA A 382 29.41 -3.08 -8.25
N LEU A 383 28.85 -3.92 -7.36
CA LEU A 383 29.64 -4.76 -6.46
C LEU A 383 30.45 -5.83 -7.22
N GLY A 384 29.90 -6.35 -8.32
CA GLY A 384 30.51 -7.45 -9.05
C GLY A 384 30.68 -8.72 -8.20
N PRO A 385 31.53 -9.66 -8.62
CA PRO A 385 31.90 -10.82 -7.82
C PRO A 385 32.67 -10.39 -6.56
N MET A 386 32.30 -10.96 -5.40
CA MET A 386 33.02 -10.76 -4.13
C MET A 386 33.50 -12.11 -3.61
N GLY A 387 34.56 -12.09 -2.82
CA GLY A 387 35.05 -13.29 -2.12
C GLY A 387 34.02 -13.82 -1.10
N PRO A 388 34.14 -15.09 -0.69
CA PRO A 388 33.25 -15.69 0.28
C PRO A 388 33.25 -14.88 1.59
N ARG A 389 32.06 -14.57 2.09
CA ARG A 389 31.86 -13.94 3.39
C ARG A 389 31.49 -15.00 4.44
N PRO A 390 31.80 -14.79 5.70
CA PRO A 390 31.42 -15.72 6.75
C PRO A 390 29.89 -15.94 6.74
N ALA A 391 29.50 -17.21 6.76
CA ALA A 391 28.11 -17.57 6.91
C ALA A 391 27.62 -17.11 8.29
N ALA A 392 26.54 -16.35 8.35
CA ALA A 392 25.87 -16.06 9.61
C ALA A 392 25.08 -17.31 10.07
N ALA A 393 25.10 -17.61 11.34
CA ALA A 393 24.14 -18.55 11.90
C ALA A 393 22.76 -17.89 11.93
N GLY A 394 21.73 -18.63 11.55
CA GLY A 394 20.36 -18.14 11.66
C GLY A 394 20.00 -17.84 13.12
N ASP A 395 19.31 -16.73 13.34
CA ASP A 395 19.01 -16.24 14.70
C ASP A 395 17.60 -16.60 15.17
N ARG A 396 16.85 -17.31 14.35
CA ARG A 396 15.46 -17.58 14.63
C ARG A 396 15.30 -18.74 15.60
N GLU A 397 14.62 -18.48 16.69
CA GLU A 397 14.10 -19.48 17.60
C GLU A 397 12.59 -19.30 17.75
N PHE A 398 11.84 -20.39 17.67
CA PHE A 398 10.41 -20.34 17.99
C PHE A 398 10.23 -20.02 19.46
N PRO A 399 9.23 -19.19 19.84
CA PRO A 399 8.93 -18.93 21.22
C PRO A 399 8.64 -20.22 21.98
N LYS A 400 9.20 -20.34 23.18
CA LYS A 400 8.85 -21.41 24.09
C LYS A 400 7.46 -21.13 24.65
N LEU A 401 6.53 -22.07 24.45
CA LEU A 401 5.19 -21.96 25.00
C LEU A 401 5.24 -22.27 26.49
N ALA A 402 4.77 -21.33 27.31
CA ALA A 402 4.67 -21.51 28.75
C ALA A 402 3.39 -22.27 29.12
N ASP A 403 3.47 -23.18 30.09
CA ASP A 403 2.28 -23.84 30.63
C ASP A 403 1.39 -22.83 31.37
N GLY A 404 0.09 -23.01 31.32
CA GLY A 404 -0.90 -22.25 32.08
C GLY A 404 -1.78 -21.34 31.20
N LYS A 405 -1.56 -20.02 31.20
CA LYS A 405 -2.41 -19.07 30.46
C LYS A 405 -2.15 -19.12 28.96
N LEU A 406 -3.21 -19.10 28.15
CA LEU A 406 -3.10 -18.89 26.71
C LEU A 406 -2.51 -17.51 26.40
N THR A 407 -1.52 -17.49 25.53
CA THR A 407 -0.86 -16.26 25.04
C THR A 407 -1.00 -16.13 23.55
N VAL A 408 -0.59 -15.00 22.98
CA VAL A 408 -0.53 -14.80 21.52
C VAL A 408 0.40 -15.82 20.86
N ASP A 409 1.48 -16.24 21.53
CA ASP A 409 2.38 -17.27 21.00
C ASP A 409 1.69 -18.64 20.88
N HIS A 410 0.83 -19.01 21.83
CA HIS A 410 0.01 -20.24 21.72
C HIS A 410 -0.97 -20.18 20.54
N LEU A 411 -1.61 -19.01 20.35
CA LEU A 411 -2.50 -18.81 19.20
C LEU A 411 -1.73 -18.90 17.88
N ALA A 412 -0.57 -18.25 17.79
CA ALA A 412 0.27 -18.25 16.60
C ALA A 412 0.76 -19.68 16.26
N ASP A 413 1.18 -20.45 17.26
CA ASP A 413 1.61 -21.84 17.06
C ASP A 413 0.44 -22.74 16.61
N ALA A 414 -0.72 -22.63 17.27
CA ALA A 414 -1.91 -23.39 16.89
C ALA A 414 -2.38 -23.05 15.47
N LEU A 415 -2.41 -21.76 15.12
CA LEU A 415 -2.76 -21.29 13.78
C LEU A 415 -1.77 -21.81 12.74
N ARG A 416 -0.47 -21.68 12.99
CA ARG A 416 0.58 -22.18 12.09
C ARG A 416 0.45 -23.69 11.84
N ARG A 417 0.17 -24.47 12.86
CA ARG A 417 -0.05 -25.93 12.73
C ARG A 417 -1.33 -26.23 11.94
N ALA A 418 -2.41 -25.49 12.17
CA ALA A 418 -3.68 -25.69 11.47
C ALA A 418 -3.59 -25.32 9.99
N VAL A 419 -2.85 -24.28 9.65
CA VAL A 419 -2.62 -23.83 8.27
C VAL A 419 -1.68 -24.80 7.53
N GLY A 420 -0.63 -25.28 8.19
CA GLY A 420 0.40 -26.15 7.57
C GLY A 420 1.14 -25.42 6.45
N ASP A 421 1.25 -26.07 5.28
CA ASP A 421 1.97 -25.55 4.11
C ASP A 421 1.07 -24.73 3.14
N ARG A 422 -0.16 -24.39 3.53
CA ARG A 422 -1.03 -23.59 2.67
C ARG A 422 -0.51 -22.18 2.54
N PRO A 423 -0.51 -21.58 1.33
CA PRO A 423 -0.19 -20.15 1.14
C PRO A 423 -1.07 -19.28 2.04
N THR A 424 -0.46 -18.46 2.86
CA THR A 424 -1.18 -17.68 3.87
C THR A 424 -0.55 -16.31 4.04
N SER A 425 -1.37 -15.27 3.94
CA SER A 425 -0.97 -13.90 4.27
C SER A 425 -1.48 -13.55 5.67
N LEU A 426 -0.59 -13.08 6.54
CA LEU A 426 -0.97 -12.49 7.81
C LEU A 426 -1.29 -11.01 7.63
N THR A 427 -2.33 -10.54 8.29
CA THR A 427 -2.72 -9.14 8.33
C THR A 427 -3.15 -8.76 9.75
N HIS A 428 -3.03 -7.50 10.11
CA HIS A 428 -3.53 -6.99 11.39
C HIS A 428 -3.08 -7.77 12.63
N VAL A 429 -1.81 -8.12 12.70
CA VAL A 429 -1.27 -8.77 13.90
C VAL A 429 -1.30 -7.81 15.10
N SER A 430 -1.49 -8.36 16.30
CA SER A 430 -1.51 -7.56 17.53
C SER A 430 -0.14 -6.97 17.84
N LEU A 431 -0.09 -5.88 18.65
CA LEU A 431 1.19 -5.31 19.12
C LEU A 431 2.02 -6.28 19.96
N SER A 432 1.38 -7.27 20.58
CA SER A 432 2.05 -8.34 21.33
C SER A 432 2.47 -9.53 20.47
N TRP A 433 2.32 -9.44 19.12
CA TRP A 433 2.75 -10.50 18.23
C TRP A 433 4.27 -10.66 18.26
N ASN A 434 4.71 -11.90 18.44
CA ASN A 434 6.12 -12.24 18.35
C ASN A 434 6.46 -12.62 16.90
N GLY A 435 7.27 -11.81 16.25
CA GLY A 435 7.67 -12.07 14.86
C GLY A 435 8.42 -13.39 14.64
N ALA A 436 8.94 -14.02 15.71
CA ALA A 436 9.54 -15.35 15.62
C ALA A 436 8.51 -16.48 15.45
N SER A 437 7.25 -16.26 15.82
CA SER A 437 6.21 -17.30 15.81
C SER A 437 5.80 -17.75 14.40
N TRP A 438 5.97 -16.89 13.40
CA TRP A 438 5.58 -17.16 12.02
C TRP A 438 6.69 -16.79 11.03
N PRO A 439 7.24 -17.73 10.23
CA PRO A 439 8.23 -17.43 9.21
C PRO A 439 7.57 -16.78 7.98
N PHE A 440 8.21 -15.74 7.44
CA PHE A 440 7.90 -15.21 6.12
C PHE A 440 8.90 -15.78 5.13
N ARG A 441 8.42 -16.38 4.05
CA ARG A 441 9.20 -17.00 2.97
C ARG A 441 8.83 -16.48 1.61
N HIS A 442 7.79 -15.66 1.55
CA HIS A 442 7.26 -15.05 0.35
C HIS A 442 6.87 -13.59 0.65
N PRO A 443 7.00 -12.65 -0.31
CA PRO A 443 6.68 -11.24 -0.09
C PRO A 443 5.21 -10.95 0.28
N LEU A 444 4.30 -11.89 0.03
CA LEU A 444 2.89 -11.79 0.40
C LEU A 444 2.54 -12.53 1.71
N ASP A 445 3.49 -13.07 2.44
CA ASP A 445 3.21 -13.76 3.71
C ASP A 445 2.78 -12.79 4.82
N TYR A 446 3.06 -11.49 4.66
CA TYR A 446 2.61 -10.43 5.54
C TYR A 446 2.31 -9.15 4.77
N LEU A 447 1.12 -8.56 5.03
CA LEU A 447 0.63 -7.38 4.32
C LEU A 447 0.34 -6.21 5.28
#